data_0ae6f53dfce08c84b4c4a83c659a0967
#
_entry.id   0ae6f53dfce08c84b4c4a83c659a0967
#
_cell.length_a   1.000
_cell.length_b   1.000
_cell.length_c   1.000
_cell.angle_alpha   90.00
_cell.angle_beta   90.00
_cell.angle_gamma   90.00
#
_symmetry.space_group_name_H-M   'P 1'
#
loop_
_entity.id
_entity.type
_entity.pdbx_description
1 polymer ?
#
loop_
_entity_poly.entity_id
_entity_poly.type
_entity_poly.pdbx_seq_one_letter_code
_entity_poly.pdbx_strand_id
1 'polypeptide(L)'
;MMWLHDLAYFFGGAFLANAVPHYVSGMMGRSFQSPFAKPSGKGLSSSTVNVLWGLANLAIAYGLILHVGQFDLRAADHIASLGLGLLLMGVVSARLFGRLHGGNSPTGSPS
;
A
#
# COMPACT_ATOMS: atom_id res chain seq x y z
N MET A 1 11.85 22.48 1.29
CA MET A 1 11.74 22.52 -0.17
C MET A 1 10.48 21.81 -0.61
N MET A 2 9.72 22.46 -1.51
CA MET A 2 8.38 22.00 -1.88
C MET A 2 8.39 20.63 -2.56
N TRP A 3 9.38 20.36 -3.42
CA TRP A 3 9.45 19.07 -4.11
C TRP A 3 9.74 17.90 -3.14
N LEU A 4 10.45 18.15 -2.04
CA LEU A 4 10.67 17.12 -1.01
C LEU A 4 9.37 16.80 -0.29
N HIS A 5 8.54 17.81 -0.06
CA HIS A 5 7.22 17.59 0.53
C HIS A 5 6.34 16.79 -0.44
N ASP A 6 6.38 17.12 -1.74
CA ASP A 6 5.61 16.36 -2.73
C ASP A 6 6.07 14.91 -2.82
N LEU A 7 7.38 14.65 -2.70
CA LEU A 7 7.88 13.28 -2.60
C LEU A 7 7.33 12.57 -1.35
N ALA A 8 7.28 13.27 -0.22
CA ALA A 8 6.72 12.69 1.00
C ALA A 8 5.24 12.33 0.82
N TYR A 9 4.46 13.17 0.14
CA TYR A 9 3.07 12.87 -0.15
C TYR A 9 2.92 11.69 -1.10
N PHE A 10 3.78 11.63 -2.12
CA PHE A 10 3.80 10.51 -3.05
C PHE A 10 4.06 9.18 -2.32
N PHE A 11 5.13 9.10 -1.54
CA PHE A 11 5.44 7.88 -0.79
C PHE A 11 4.42 7.62 0.31
N GLY A 12 3.87 8.67 0.92
CA GLY A 12 2.78 8.53 1.87
C GLY A 12 1.56 7.86 1.24
N GLY A 13 1.21 8.27 0.03
CA GLY A 13 0.14 7.63 -0.74
C GLY A 13 0.44 6.18 -1.06
N ALA A 14 1.69 5.88 -1.43
CA ALA A 14 2.12 4.51 -1.71
C ALA A 14 2.01 3.62 -0.47
N PHE A 15 2.48 4.08 0.68
CA PHE A 15 2.37 3.31 1.93
C PHE A 15 0.91 3.17 2.37
N LEU A 16 0.11 4.21 2.16
CA LEU A 16 -1.32 4.14 2.47
C LEU A 16 -2.02 3.06 1.64
N ALA A 17 -1.74 3.03 0.33
CA ALA A 17 -2.29 2.00 -0.55
C ALA A 17 -1.81 0.60 -0.15
N ASN A 18 -0.52 0.47 0.20
CA ASN A 18 0.03 -0.83 0.59
C ASN A 18 -0.55 -1.33 1.91
N ALA A 19 -0.93 -0.43 2.81
CA ALA A 19 -1.54 -0.80 4.09
C ALA A 19 -2.87 -1.54 3.91
N VAL A 20 -3.64 -1.16 2.89
CA VAL A 20 -5.03 -1.63 2.73
C VAL A 20 -5.14 -3.14 2.60
N PRO A 21 -4.46 -3.82 1.65
CA PRO A 21 -4.65 -5.27 1.50
C PRO A 21 -4.18 -6.04 2.73
N HIS A 22 -3.10 -5.62 3.38
CA HIS A 22 -2.59 -6.30 4.57
C HIS A 22 -3.53 -6.13 5.76
N TYR A 23 -3.94 -4.89 6.02
CA TYR A 23 -4.82 -4.60 7.14
C TYR A 23 -6.18 -5.26 6.95
N VAL A 24 -6.77 -5.11 5.77
CA VAL A 24 -8.11 -5.65 5.48
C VAL A 24 -8.10 -7.18 5.50
N SER A 25 -7.15 -7.82 4.82
CA SER A 25 -7.06 -9.28 4.83
C SER A 25 -6.85 -9.82 6.23
N GLY A 26 -5.95 -9.21 6.99
CA GLY A 26 -5.68 -9.61 8.36
C GLY A 26 -6.89 -9.43 9.27
N MET A 27 -7.55 -8.29 9.16
CA MET A 27 -8.74 -7.99 9.94
C MET A 27 -9.89 -8.95 9.64
N MET A 28 -9.93 -9.46 8.41
CA MET A 28 -10.92 -10.47 8.00
C MET A 28 -10.53 -11.90 8.40
N GLY A 29 -9.43 -12.06 9.14
CA GLY A 29 -8.98 -13.38 9.58
C GLY A 29 -8.30 -14.20 8.49
N ARG A 30 -7.82 -13.57 7.42
CA ARG A 30 -7.18 -14.26 6.29
C ARG A 30 -5.67 -14.09 6.33
N SER A 31 -4.96 -15.16 5.99
CA SER A 31 -3.53 -15.05 5.70
C SER A 31 -3.34 -14.30 4.38
N PHE A 32 -2.22 -13.62 4.26
CA PHE A 32 -1.93 -12.84 3.07
C PHE A 32 -0.42 -12.73 2.90
N GLN A 33 0.03 -12.37 1.71
CA GLN A 33 1.44 -12.20 1.42
C GLN A 33 2.05 -11.10 2.29
N SER A 34 3.31 -11.27 2.65
CA SER A 34 4.05 -10.24 3.38
C SER A 34 5.55 -10.37 3.09
N PRO A 35 6.33 -9.31 3.35
CA PRO A 35 7.78 -9.39 3.23
C PRO A 35 8.42 -10.36 4.23
N PHE A 36 7.71 -10.72 5.30
CA PHE A 36 8.22 -11.57 6.38
C PHE A 36 8.04 -13.05 6.11
N ALA A 37 7.22 -13.40 5.13
CA ALA A 37 7.01 -14.79 4.73
C ALA A 37 8.10 -15.25 3.76
N LYS A 38 8.15 -16.55 3.50
CA LYS A 38 9.09 -17.15 2.55
C LYS A 38 8.32 -17.80 1.42
N PRO A 39 8.60 -17.45 0.14
CA PRO A 39 9.49 -16.35 -0.28
C PRO A 39 8.91 -15.00 0.06
N SER A 40 9.78 -14.03 0.34
CA SER A 40 9.35 -12.69 0.71
C SER A 40 8.42 -12.09 -0.34
N GLY A 41 7.30 -11.54 0.12
CA GLY A 41 6.30 -10.91 -0.76
C GLY A 41 5.42 -11.90 -1.52
N LYS A 42 5.72 -13.21 -1.48
CA LYS A 42 4.95 -14.25 -2.18
C LYS A 42 4.34 -15.24 -1.20
N GLY A 43 5.06 -15.58 -0.15
CA GLY A 43 4.57 -16.48 0.88
C GLY A 43 3.53 -15.81 1.76
N LEU A 44 2.77 -16.64 2.50
CA LEU A 44 1.69 -16.16 3.35
C LEU A 44 2.16 -15.98 4.78
N SER A 45 1.78 -14.87 5.40
CA SER A 45 1.89 -14.65 6.83
C SER A 45 0.51 -14.73 7.46
N SER A 46 0.49 -14.90 8.79
CA SER A 46 -0.78 -14.98 9.53
C SER A 46 -1.60 -13.70 9.41
N SER A 47 -2.88 -13.80 9.72
CA SER A 47 -3.78 -12.65 9.76
C SER A 47 -3.29 -11.59 10.73
N THR A 48 -2.80 -11.98 11.90
CA THR A 48 -2.29 -11.04 12.90
C THR A 48 -1.05 -10.30 12.38
N VAL A 49 -0.10 -11.01 11.76
CA VAL A 49 1.09 -10.39 11.19
C VAL A 49 0.69 -9.36 10.12
N ASN A 50 -0.31 -9.68 9.30
CA ASN A 50 -0.76 -8.75 8.26
C ASN A 50 -1.44 -7.51 8.84
N VAL A 51 -2.22 -7.65 9.91
CA VAL A 51 -2.77 -6.47 10.59
C VAL A 51 -1.65 -5.56 11.09
N LEU A 52 -0.65 -6.14 11.75
CA LEU A 52 0.47 -5.36 12.29
C LEU A 52 1.29 -4.71 11.18
N TRP A 53 1.52 -5.43 10.10
CA TRP A 53 2.23 -4.88 8.94
C TRP A 53 1.43 -3.75 8.28
N GLY A 54 0.11 -3.92 8.16
CA GLY A 54 -0.77 -2.88 7.66
C GLY A 54 -0.72 -1.62 8.53
N LEU A 55 -0.76 -1.78 9.85
CA LEU A 55 -0.65 -0.66 10.78
C LEU A 55 0.71 0.03 10.68
N ALA A 56 1.78 -0.73 10.49
CA ALA A 56 3.11 -0.14 10.28
C ALA A 56 3.13 0.74 9.03
N ASN A 57 2.52 0.27 7.95
CA ASN A 57 2.41 1.07 6.72
C ASN A 57 1.57 2.34 6.93
N LEU A 58 0.48 2.24 7.70
CA LEU A 58 -0.34 3.42 8.04
C LEU A 58 0.46 4.43 8.86
N ALA A 59 1.26 3.96 9.82
CA ALA A 59 2.09 4.84 10.64
C ALA A 59 3.14 5.57 9.80
N ILE A 60 3.78 4.86 8.87
CA ILE A 60 4.75 5.47 7.95
C ILE A 60 4.05 6.51 7.07
N ALA A 61 2.87 6.18 6.52
CA ALA A 61 2.09 7.11 5.71
C ALA A 61 1.74 8.37 6.50
N TYR A 62 1.30 8.21 7.74
CA TYR A 62 0.99 9.32 8.62
C TYR A 62 2.19 10.25 8.81
N GLY A 63 3.36 9.67 9.09
CA GLY A 63 4.58 10.46 9.29
C GLY A 63 4.99 11.21 8.03
N LEU A 64 4.92 10.56 6.87
CA LEU A 64 5.29 11.20 5.60
C LEU A 64 4.34 12.32 5.22
N ILE A 65 3.05 12.12 5.41
CA ILE A 65 2.02 13.08 4.98
C ILE A 65 1.93 14.27 5.93
N LEU A 66 1.98 14.03 7.23
CA LEU A 66 1.67 15.06 8.22
C LEU A 66 2.88 15.58 8.99
N HIS A 67 3.97 14.84 9.07
CA HIS A 67 5.17 15.29 9.83
C HIS A 67 6.33 15.68 8.95
N VAL A 68 6.62 14.94 7.89
CA VAL A 68 7.64 15.37 6.92
C VAL A 68 7.07 16.48 6.05
N GLY A 69 5.85 16.32 5.55
CA GLY A 69 5.12 17.37 4.87
C GLY A 69 4.06 17.98 5.77
N GLN A 70 3.37 18.98 5.24
CA GLN A 70 2.19 19.58 5.87
C GLN A 70 1.08 19.52 4.84
N PHE A 71 0.40 18.39 4.80
CA PHE A 71 -0.54 18.09 3.76
C PHE A 71 -1.77 19.01 3.80
N ASP A 72 -2.08 19.62 2.67
CA ASP A 72 -3.25 20.47 2.49
C ASP A 72 -4.12 19.88 1.38
N LEU A 73 -5.32 19.46 1.75
CA LEU A 73 -6.28 18.88 0.80
C LEU A 73 -6.65 19.84 -0.33
N ARG A 74 -6.47 21.15 -0.13
CA ARG A 74 -6.78 22.16 -1.14
C ARG A 74 -5.62 22.43 -2.09
N ALA A 75 -4.43 21.98 -1.76
CA ALA A 75 -3.26 22.20 -2.61
C ALA A 75 -3.24 21.15 -3.72
N ALA A 76 -3.29 21.60 -4.97
CA ALA A 76 -3.37 20.70 -6.13
C ALA A 76 -2.16 19.78 -6.22
N ASP A 77 -0.95 20.29 -5.93
CA ASP A 77 0.26 19.47 -5.99
C ASP A 77 0.31 18.42 -4.88
N HIS A 78 -0.23 18.73 -3.70
CA HIS A 78 -0.31 17.77 -2.60
C HIS A 78 -1.25 16.62 -2.96
N ILE A 79 -2.44 16.94 -3.45
CA ILE A 79 -3.43 15.93 -3.86
C ILE A 79 -2.90 15.11 -5.04
N ALA A 80 -2.29 15.76 -6.03
CA ALA A 80 -1.74 15.05 -7.18
C ALA A 80 -0.64 14.08 -6.79
N SER A 81 0.27 14.51 -5.91
CA SER A 81 1.37 13.66 -5.45
C SER A 81 0.87 12.47 -4.65
N LEU A 82 -0.02 12.71 -3.68
CA LEU A 82 -0.62 11.64 -2.89
C LEU A 82 -1.40 10.68 -3.77
N GLY A 83 -2.24 11.22 -4.66
CA GLY A 83 -3.05 10.41 -5.57
C GLY A 83 -2.20 9.59 -6.52
N LEU A 84 -1.08 10.13 -7.00
CA LEU A 84 -0.17 9.37 -7.85
C LEU A 84 0.46 8.20 -7.10
N GLY A 85 0.86 8.40 -5.84
CA GLY A 85 1.36 7.33 -5.01
C GLY A 85 0.32 6.23 -4.77
N LEU A 86 -0.91 6.64 -4.47
CA LEU A 86 -2.04 5.71 -4.32
C LEU A 86 -2.27 4.92 -5.61
N LEU A 87 -2.29 5.61 -6.74
CA LEU A 87 -2.54 4.98 -8.05
C LEU A 87 -1.45 3.98 -8.40
N LEU A 88 -0.19 4.40 -8.35
CA LEU A 88 0.93 3.54 -8.74
C LEU A 88 1.04 2.33 -7.83
N MET A 89 1.01 2.52 -6.51
CA MET A 89 1.09 1.39 -5.60
C MET A 89 -0.15 0.51 -5.69
N GLY A 90 -1.33 1.10 -5.89
CA GLY A 90 -2.57 0.35 -6.07
C GLY A 90 -2.51 -0.56 -7.30
N VAL A 91 -2.04 -0.03 -8.43
CA VAL A 91 -1.91 -0.81 -9.67
C VAL A 91 -0.84 -1.88 -9.52
N VAL A 92 0.33 -1.53 -8.95
CA VAL A 92 1.40 -2.51 -8.72
C VAL A 92 0.90 -3.63 -7.82
N SER A 93 0.22 -3.31 -6.73
CA SER A 93 -0.34 -4.32 -5.81
C SER A 93 -1.37 -5.20 -6.51
N ALA A 94 -2.27 -4.59 -7.30
CA ALA A 94 -3.28 -5.34 -8.04
C ALA A 94 -2.64 -6.34 -9.00
N ARG A 95 -1.58 -5.93 -9.69
CA ARG A 95 -0.87 -6.82 -10.63
C ARG A 95 -0.11 -7.93 -9.92
N LEU A 96 0.64 -7.59 -8.87
CA LEU A 96 1.43 -8.57 -8.14
C LEU A 96 0.56 -9.57 -7.39
N PHE A 97 -0.39 -9.10 -6.62
CA PHE A 97 -1.27 -9.99 -5.85
C PHE A 97 -2.29 -10.66 -6.76
N GLY A 98 -2.70 -9.99 -7.84
CA GLY A 98 -3.57 -10.58 -8.85
C GLY A 98 -2.94 -11.79 -9.52
N ARG A 99 -1.62 -11.75 -9.75
CA ARG A 99 -0.89 -12.91 -10.27
C ARG A 99 -0.95 -14.08 -9.30
N LEU A 100 -0.80 -13.80 -8.02
CA LEU A 100 -0.79 -14.83 -6.97
C LEU A 100 -2.20 -15.34 -6.64
N HIS A 101 -3.22 -14.53 -6.85
CA HIS A 101 -4.61 -14.85 -6.51
C HIS A 101 -5.51 -15.06 -7.73
N GLY A 102 -4.96 -14.99 -8.94
CA GLY A 102 -5.71 -15.19 -10.17
C GLY A 102 -6.55 -13.99 -10.61
N GLY A 103 -6.39 -12.85 -9.98
CA GLY A 103 -7.22 -11.66 -10.24
C GLY A 103 -6.86 -10.88 -11.50
N ASN A 104 -5.76 -11.23 -12.17
CA ASN A 104 -5.36 -10.53 -13.40
C ASN A 104 -6.17 -10.98 -14.61
N SER A 105 -6.86 -12.11 -14.52
CA SER A 105 -7.66 -12.64 -15.63
C SER A 105 -9.09 -12.87 -15.16
N PRO A 106 -10.09 -12.17 -15.74
CA PRO A 106 -11.48 -12.38 -15.35
C PRO A 106 -12.01 -13.75 -15.74
N THR A 107 -11.32 -14.49 -16.62
CA THR A 107 -11.68 -15.86 -17.00
C THR A 107 -11.08 -16.90 -16.06
N GLY A 108 -10.25 -16.49 -15.09
CA GLY A 108 -9.54 -17.40 -14.21
C GLY A 108 -8.28 -17.98 -14.80
N SER A 109 -7.89 -17.63 -16.03
CA SER A 109 -6.65 -18.08 -16.64
C SER A 109 -5.45 -17.37 -15.98
N PRO A 110 -4.30 -18.06 -15.81
CA PRO A 110 -3.09 -17.40 -15.30
C PRO A 110 -2.63 -16.28 -16.25
N SER A 111 -2.14 -15.20 -15.70
CA SER A 111 -1.62 -14.10 -16.49
C SER A 111 -0.23 -13.68 -16.06
#